data_13d7967d267d1d8851e5fd8eca4c1818
#
_entry.id   13d7967d267d1d8851e5fd8eca4c1818
#
_cell.length_a   1.000
_cell.length_b   1.000
_cell.length_c   1.000
_cell.angle_alpha   90.00
_cell.angle_beta   90.00
_cell.angle_gamma   90.00
#
_symmetry.space_group_name_H-M   'P 1'
#
loop_
_entity.id
_entity.type
_entity.pdbx_description
1 polymer ?
#
loop_
_entity_poly.entity_id
_entity_poly.type
_entity_poly.pdbx_seq_one_letter_code
_entity_poly.pdbx_strand_id
1 'polypeptide(L)'
;NVLVINCGSSSLKFQLINSESEEVLAKGLCERIGIDGRLTYQPAGGDKAVSDKAMPTHTEAIQFVIDALTDAETGVVKSLDEIGAVGHRVVHGGEKFANSVVITEDVLKAIEECNDLAPLHNPANLIGINACQKLMPNTPMVAVFDTAFHQTMPEKAYLYGLPYEYYEKYGVRRYGFHGTSHSFVSKHAAEFLGLDLDNSKIIVAHLGNGASISAVLNGKCVDTSMGLTPLEGLVMGTRSGDMDPAIMEYLAKKEDLDIAGVMNVLNKKSGVFGLSKGLSSDFRDLTDAMNGGNKYATAAVEVFCYRVAKYIGSYVAAMN
;
A
#
# COMPACT_ATOMS: atom_id res chain seq x y z
N ASN A 1 -0.20 17.75 16.55
CA ASN A 1 0.39 17.20 15.34
C ASN A 1 0.22 15.68 15.32
N VAL A 2 0.14 15.09 14.13
CA VAL A 2 0.05 13.65 13.93
C VAL A 2 1.27 13.18 13.13
N LEU A 3 2.00 12.21 13.67
CA LEU A 3 3.08 11.54 12.97
C LEU A 3 2.51 10.33 12.21
N VAL A 4 2.62 10.34 10.89
CA VAL A 4 2.17 9.24 10.03
C VAL A 4 3.38 8.39 9.64
N ILE A 5 3.27 7.07 9.87
CA ILE A 5 4.36 6.10 9.62
C ILE A 5 3.87 4.98 8.71
N ASN A 6 4.70 4.67 7.73
CA ASN A 6 4.52 3.53 6.83
C ASN A 6 5.81 2.70 6.81
N CYS A 7 5.83 1.62 7.58
CA CYS A 7 6.96 0.70 7.66
C CYS A 7 6.86 -0.40 6.59
N GLY A 8 7.89 -0.52 5.76
CA GLY A 8 8.17 -1.68 4.93
C GLY A 8 9.28 -2.54 5.52
N SER A 9 9.63 -3.64 4.88
CA SER A 9 10.65 -4.59 5.38
C SER A 9 12.05 -3.98 5.56
N SER A 10 12.43 -3.01 4.72
CA SER A 10 13.74 -2.36 4.73
C SER A 10 13.67 -0.83 4.58
N SER A 11 12.48 -0.26 4.78
CA SER A 11 12.26 1.18 4.65
C SER A 11 11.15 1.66 5.57
N LEU A 12 11.18 2.96 5.90
CA LEU A 12 10.17 3.64 6.67
C LEU A 12 9.94 5.01 6.06
N LYS A 13 8.72 5.28 5.62
CA LYS A 13 8.27 6.61 5.19
C LYS A 13 7.52 7.28 6.32
N PHE A 14 7.71 8.59 6.49
CA PHE A 14 6.99 9.35 7.49
C PHE A 14 6.59 10.74 7.02
N GLN A 15 5.54 11.26 7.64
CA GLN A 15 5.13 12.67 7.57
C GLN A 15 4.66 13.12 8.94
N LEU A 16 5.04 14.32 9.35
CA LEU A 16 4.42 15.01 10.47
C LEU A 16 3.43 16.03 9.92
N ILE A 17 2.18 15.93 10.32
CA ILE A 17 1.07 16.73 9.80
C ILE A 17 0.44 17.50 10.97
N ASN A 18 0.17 18.79 10.75
CA ASN A 18 -0.69 19.55 11.64
C ASN A 18 -2.14 19.11 11.43
N SER A 19 -2.79 18.59 12.49
CA SER A 19 -4.14 18.03 12.38
C SER A 19 -5.26 19.07 12.18
N GLU A 20 -4.99 20.35 12.40
CA GLU A 20 -5.97 21.43 12.23
C GLU A 20 -5.88 22.05 10.84
N SER A 21 -4.65 22.36 10.38
CA SER A 21 -4.43 22.97 9.06
C SER A 21 -4.22 21.98 7.93
N GLU A 22 -4.03 20.69 8.25
CA GLU A 22 -3.66 19.60 7.32
C GLU A 22 -2.31 19.83 6.60
N GLU A 23 -1.52 20.81 7.06
CA GLU A 23 -0.20 21.09 6.49
C GLU A 23 0.82 20.03 6.89
N VAL A 24 1.62 19.61 5.92
CA VAL A 24 2.78 18.73 6.16
C VAL A 24 3.92 19.57 6.71
N LEU A 25 4.24 19.40 8.00
CA LEU A 25 5.33 20.13 8.69
C LEU A 25 6.70 19.55 8.35
N ALA A 26 6.81 18.24 8.18
CA ALA A 26 8.01 17.57 7.72
C ALA A 26 7.67 16.23 7.07
N LYS A 27 8.54 15.76 6.18
CA LYS A 27 8.45 14.43 5.57
C LYS A 27 9.83 13.82 5.40
N GLY A 28 9.86 12.50 5.28
CA GLY A 28 11.12 11.82 5.04
C GLY A 28 10.99 10.33 4.78
N LEU A 29 12.16 9.72 4.63
CA LEU A 29 12.31 8.33 4.28
C LEU A 29 13.59 7.79 4.92
N CYS A 30 13.46 6.70 5.66
CA CYS A 30 14.58 5.84 6.00
C CYS A 30 14.63 4.69 5.00
N GLU A 31 15.78 4.45 4.41
CA GLU A 31 16.01 3.40 3.42
C GLU A 31 17.15 2.49 3.89
N ARG A 32 17.19 1.26 3.32
CA ARG A 32 18.28 0.30 3.55
C ARG A 32 18.43 -0.07 5.04
N ILE A 33 17.29 -0.10 5.76
CA ILE A 33 17.25 -0.58 7.16
C ILE A 33 17.72 -2.03 7.19
N GLY A 34 18.60 -2.37 8.14
CA GLY A 34 19.24 -3.68 8.22
C GLY A 34 20.47 -3.85 7.33
N ILE A 35 20.89 -2.82 6.59
CA ILE A 35 22.09 -2.82 5.73
C ILE A 35 23.05 -1.73 6.21
N ASP A 36 23.00 -0.56 5.62
CA ASP A 36 23.88 0.58 5.92
C ASP A 36 23.09 1.85 6.29
N GLY A 37 21.80 1.87 6.06
CA GLY A 37 20.87 2.93 6.45
C GLY A 37 21.10 4.28 5.77
N ARG A 38 19.98 4.93 5.39
CA ARG A 38 19.99 6.31 4.86
C ARG A 38 18.73 7.02 5.30
N LEU A 39 18.88 8.19 5.91
CA LEU A 39 17.77 9.08 6.24
C LEU A 39 17.71 10.22 5.23
N THR A 40 16.54 10.40 4.64
CA THR A 40 16.15 11.60 3.93
C THR A 40 15.15 12.36 4.78
N TYR A 41 15.39 13.65 5.03
CA TYR A 41 14.52 14.51 5.82
C TYR A 41 14.27 15.81 5.09
N GLN A 42 13.05 16.31 5.12
CA GLN A 42 12.67 17.58 4.53
C GLN A 42 11.62 18.29 5.41
N PRO A 43 11.97 19.36 6.14
CA PRO A 43 10.98 20.21 6.81
C PRO A 43 10.20 21.04 5.78
N ALA A 44 9.01 21.52 6.16
CA ALA A 44 8.21 22.40 5.33
C ALA A 44 8.98 23.68 4.97
N GLY A 45 8.99 24.03 3.69
CA GLY A 45 9.72 25.22 3.19
C GLY A 45 11.24 25.12 3.24
N GLY A 46 11.80 24.00 3.72
CA GLY A 46 13.25 23.77 3.81
C GLY A 46 13.79 22.82 2.74
N ASP A 47 15.11 22.78 2.66
CA ASP A 47 15.83 21.91 1.75
C ASP A 47 15.79 20.45 2.19
N LYS A 48 15.89 19.55 1.23
CA LYS A 48 16.01 18.13 1.44
C LYS A 48 17.41 17.78 1.94
N ALA A 49 17.53 17.29 3.17
CA ALA A 49 18.76 16.76 3.74
C ALA A 49 18.82 15.23 3.58
N VAL A 50 20.00 14.71 3.24
CA VAL A 50 20.28 13.29 3.14
C VAL A 50 21.48 12.96 3.99
N SER A 51 21.35 11.95 4.85
CA SER A 51 22.44 11.49 5.72
C SER A 51 22.50 9.96 5.77
N ASP A 52 23.68 9.41 5.60
CA ASP A 52 23.91 7.98 5.80
C ASP A 52 24.07 7.73 7.30
N LYS A 53 23.23 6.85 7.85
CA LYS A 53 23.16 6.51 9.28
C LYS A 53 22.90 5.02 9.42
N ALA A 54 23.72 4.33 10.17
CA ALA A 54 23.51 2.91 10.44
C ALA A 54 22.17 2.68 11.12
N MET A 55 21.30 1.94 10.50
CA MET A 55 19.96 1.57 10.98
C MET A 55 19.84 0.04 11.03
N PRO A 56 20.41 -0.62 12.06
CA PRO A 56 20.32 -2.08 12.18
C PRO A 56 18.90 -2.60 12.22
N THR A 57 17.99 -1.83 12.83
CA THR A 57 16.56 -2.18 12.93
C THR A 57 15.67 -0.96 12.71
N HIS A 58 14.37 -1.16 12.66
CA HIS A 58 13.38 -0.09 12.60
C HIS A 58 13.37 0.80 13.84
N THR A 59 13.87 0.30 14.99
CA THR A 59 13.95 1.11 16.22
C THR A 59 14.92 2.27 16.03
N GLU A 60 16.11 2.03 15.47
CA GLU A 60 17.06 3.08 15.16
C GLU A 60 16.51 4.02 14.07
N ALA A 61 15.83 3.48 13.08
CA ALA A 61 15.21 4.30 12.03
C ALA A 61 14.19 5.28 12.63
N ILE A 62 13.32 4.82 13.53
CA ILE A 62 12.33 5.68 14.20
C ILE A 62 13.02 6.67 15.13
N GLN A 63 14.08 6.25 15.86
CA GLN A 63 14.85 7.18 16.69
C GLN A 63 15.43 8.32 15.83
N PHE A 64 15.99 8.03 14.66
CA PHE A 64 16.50 9.08 13.76
C PHE A 64 15.40 9.98 13.18
N VAL A 65 14.21 9.46 12.98
CA VAL A 65 13.03 10.29 12.63
C VAL A 65 12.72 11.25 13.77
N ILE A 66 12.65 10.76 15.00
CA ILE A 66 12.39 11.56 16.21
C ILE A 66 13.48 12.64 16.36
N ASP A 67 14.75 12.25 16.27
CA ASP A 67 15.89 13.17 16.38
C ASP A 67 15.81 14.28 15.33
N ALA A 68 15.45 13.95 14.08
CA ALA A 68 15.31 14.93 13.00
C ALA A 68 14.12 15.88 13.22
N LEU A 69 13.00 15.36 13.72
CA LEU A 69 11.82 16.18 14.00
C LEU A 69 12.03 17.16 15.17
N THR A 70 12.89 16.79 16.14
CA THR A 70 13.18 17.58 17.36
C THR A 70 14.53 18.29 17.32
N ASP A 71 15.27 18.23 16.21
CA ASP A 71 16.57 18.89 16.05
C ASP A 71 16.48 20.39 16.33
N ALA A 72 17.48 20.97 16.97
CA ALA A 72 17.46 22.36 17.41
C ALA A 72 17.49 23.36 16.24
N GLU A 73 18.04 22.99 15.08
CA GLU A 73 18.23 23.86 13.92
C GLU A 73 17.21 23.58 12.82
N THR A 74 16.92 22.32 12.55
CA THR A 74 16.11 21.86 11.41
C THR A 74 14.81 21.17 11.82
N GLY A 75 14.61 20.94 13.13
CA GLY A 75 13.41 20.30 13.65
C GLY A 75 12.18 21.20 13.52
N VAL A 76 11.01 20.57 13.54
CA VAL A 76 9.71 21.25 13.39
C VAL A 76 8.84 21.17 14.64
N VAL A 77 9.30 20.45 15.68
CA VAL A 77 8.71 20.39 17.03
C VAL A 77 9.81 20.53 18.07
N LYS A 78 9.46 21.07 19.23
CA LYS A 78 10.42 21.26 20.34
C LYS A 78 10.55 20.03 21.22
N SER A 79 9.52 19.22 21.31
CA SER A 79 9.50 17.98 22.08
C SER A 79 8.49 16.99 21.49
N LEU A 80 8.59 15.73 21.92
CA LEU A 80 7.65 14.67 21.55
C LEU A 80 6.22 14.93 22.05
N ASP A 81 6.04 15.77 23.09
CA ASP A 81 4.71 16.12 23.62
C ASP A 81 3.85 16.88 22.60
N GLU A 82 4.49 17.48 21.59
CA GLU A 82 3.77 18.12 20.48
C GLU A 82 3.22 17.12 19.45
N ILE A 83 3.58 15.85 19.55
CA ILE A 83 3.03 14.75 18.74
C ILE A 83 1.88 14.11 19.51
N GLY A 84 0.65 14.50 19.19
CA GLY A 84 -0.55 14.06 19.90
C GLY A 84 -1.00 12.64 19.54
N ALA A 85 -0.59 12.12 18.38
CA ALA A 85 -0.87 10.74 17.97
C ALA A 85 0.10 10.25 16.88
N VAL A 86 0.25 8.93 16.75
CA VAL A 86 0.96 8.30 15.64
C VAL A 86 -0.01 7.43 14.84
N GLY A 87 -0.13 7.71 13.54
CA GLY A 87 -0.89 6.88 12.60
C GLY A 87 0.03 5.88 11.89
N HIS A 88 -0.29 4.60 12.02
CA HIS A 88 0.45 3.51 11.36
C HIS A 88 -0.36 2.92 10.22
N ARG A 89 0.21 2.92 9.01
CA ARG A 89 -0.34 2.09 7.94
C ARG A 89 -0.08 0.62 8.26
N VAL A 90 -1.15 -0.18 8.23
CA VAL A 90 -1.13 -1.64 8.35
C VAL A 90 -1.73 -2.21 7.06
N VAL A 91 -1.03 -3.14 6.42
CA VAL A 91 -1.44 -3.60 5.10
C VAL A 91 -2.68 -4.49 5.18
N HIS A 92 -2.77 -5.41 6.13
CA HIS A 92 -3.88 -6.35 6.20
C HIS A 92 -4.54 -6.39 7.58
N GLY A 93 -5.83 -6.10 7.63
CA GLY A 93 -6.64 -6.15 8.84
C GLY A 93 -7.64 -7.32 8.87
N GLY A 94 -7.61 -8.21 7.87
CA GLY A 94 -8.59 -9.29 7.74
C GLY A 94 -10.02 -8.75 7.67
N GLU A 95 -10.95 -9.51 8.19
CA GLU A 95 -12.37 -9.11 8.34
C GLU A 95 -12.64 -8.39 9.67
N LYS A 96 -11.62 -8.28 10.55
CA LYS A 96 -11.78 -7.74 11.91
C LYS A 96 -11.87 -6.22 11.96
N PHE A 97 -11.32 -5.53 10.95
CA PHE A 97 -11.20 -4.08 10.95
C PHE A 97 -11.83 -3.45 9.71
N ALA A 98 -12.94 -2.76 9.91
CA ALA A 98 -13.62 -1.95 8.88
C ALA A 98 -13.31 -0.45 9.00
N ASN A 99 -12.56 -0.04 10.03
CA ASN A 99 -12.17 1.35 10.31
C ASN A 99 -10.78 1.40 10.93
N SER A 100 -10.23 2.61 11.03
CA SER A 100 -9.04 2.88 11.84
C SER A 100 -9.34 2.65 13.32
N VAL A 101 -8.38 2.09 14.07
CA VAL A 101 -8.55 1.76 15.49
C VAL A 101 -7.34 2.19 16.31
N VAL A 102 -7.58 2.57 17.57
CA VAL A 102 -6.49 2.77 18.53
C VAL A 102 -5.85 1.42 18.82
N ILE A 103 -4.52 1.38 18.77
CA ILE A 103 -3.75 0.14 18.96
C ILE A 103 -3.72 -0.23 20.44
N THR A 104 -4.30 -1.38 20.76
CA THR A 104 -4.24 -2.07 22.03
C THR A 104 -3.54 -3.41 21.87
N GLU A 105 -3.27 -4.12 22.94
CA GLU A 105 -2.72 -5.49 22.90
C GLU A 105 -3.58 -6.45 22.06
N ASP A 106 -4.91 -6.31 22.13
CA ASP A 106 -5.84 -7.13 21.35
C ASP A 106 -5.77 -6.78 19.85
N VAL A 107 -5.57 -5.50 19.52
CA VAL A 107 -5.38 -5.06 18.12
C VAL A 107 -4.06 -5.59 17.58
N LEU A 108 -2.97 -5.57 18.37
CA LEU A 108 -1.68 -6.14 17.95
C LEU A 108 -1.79 -7.63 17.67
N LYS A 109 -2.45 -8.40 18.54
CA LYS A 109 -2.71 -9.83 18.29
C LYS A 109 -3.53 -10.07 17.04
N ALA A 110 -4.57 -9.26 16.82
CA ALA A 110 -5.40 -9.37 15.62
C ALA A 110 -4.64 -9.04 14.33
N ILE A 111 -3.69 -8.10 14.38
CA ILE A 111 -2.79 -7.82 13.24
C ILE A 111 -1.82 -8.99 13.03
N GLU A 112 -1.29 -9.59 14.09
CA GLU A 112 -0.39 -10.74 14.03
C GLU A 112 -1.08 -11.97 13.42
N GLU A 113 -2.34 -12.22 13.75
CA GLU A 113 -3.15 -13.29 13.14
C GLU A 113 -3.34 -13.11 11.62
N CYS A 114 -3.18 -11.90 11.11
CA CYS A 114 -3.22 -11.61 9.68
C CYS A 114 -1.84 -11.72 8.99
N ASN A 115 -0.77 -12.13 9.69
CA ASN A 115 0.56 -12.25 9.10
C ASN A 115 0.60 -13.22 7.92
N ASP A 116 -0.14 -14.33 7.98
CA ASP A 116 -0.20 -15.32 6.90
C ASP A 116 -0.87 -14.75 5.63
N LEU A 117 -1.74 -13.75 5.77
CA LEU A 117 -2.38 -13.05 4.65
C LEU A 117 -1.48 -11.98 4.02
N ALA A 118 -0.53 -11.44 4.79
CA ALA A 118 0.41 -10.41 4.34
C ALA A 118 1.83 -10.63 4.90
N PRO A 119 2.48 -11.76 4.61
CA PRO A 119 3.74 -12.16 5.26
C PRO A 119 4.91 -11.23 4.97
N LEU A 120 4.86 -10.47 3.88
CA LEU A 120 5.89 -9.50 3.50
C LEU A 120 5.68 -8.10 4.11
N HIS A 121 4.52 -7.85 4.74
CA HIS A 121 4.12 -6.50 5.16
C HIS A 121 3.75 -6.42 6.63
N ASN A 122 2.79 -7.22 7.10
CA ASN A 122 2.29 -7.12 8.48
C ASN A 122 3.38 -7.30 9.55
N PRO A 123 4.34 -8.26 9.43
CA PRO A 123 5.43 -8.34 10.38
C PRO A 123 6.26 -7.06 10.48
N ALA A 124 6.55 -6.40 9.35
CA ALA A 124 7.29 -5.14 9.33
C ALA A 124 6.45 -3.99 9.94
N ASN A 125 5.13 -3.98 9.70
CA ASN A 125 4.23 -3.01 10.34
C ASN A 125 4.24 -3.16 11.87
N LEU A 126 4.15 -4.39 12.39
CA LEU A 126 4.21 -4.67 13.83
C LEU A 126 5.55 -4.24 14.44
N ILE A 127 6.68 -4.48 13.77
CA ILE A 127 8.00 -4.02 14.22
C ILE A 127 8.00 -2.49 14.34
N GLY A 128 7.47 -1.77 13.37
CA GLY A 128 7.37 -0.32 13.38
C GLY A 128 6.48 0.20 14.51
N ILE A 129 5.32 -0.41 14.74
CA ILE A 129 4.41 -0.06 15.83
C ILE A 129 5.10 -0.26 17.18
N ASN A 130 5.68 -1.44 17.42
CA ASN A 130 6.37 -1.77 18.68
C ASN A 130 7.54 -0.82 18.96
N ALA A 131 8.29 -0.42 17.93
CA ALA A 131 9.38 0.54 18.06
C ALA A 131 8.85 1.93 18.45
N CYS A 132 7.75 2.40 17.83
CA CYS A 132 7.11 3.66 18.23
C CYS A 132 6.57 3.63 19.65
N GLN A 133 5.89 2.56 20.06
CA GLN A 133 5.38 2.40 21.42
C GLN A 133 6.50 2.46 22.47
N LYS A 134 7.65 1.85 22.15
CA LYS A 134 8.83 1.88 23.04
C LYS A 134 9.42 3.28 23.20
N LEU A 135 9.48 4.06 22.12
CA LEU A 135 10.08 5.40 22.12
C LEU A 135 9.10 6.50 22.54
N MET A 136 7.81 6.30 22.33
CA MET A 136 6.73 7.23 22.66
C MET A 136 5.61 6.52 23.44
N PRO A 137 5.88 6.04 24.67
CA PRO A 137 4.95 5.15 25.41
C PRO A 137 3.64 5.83 25.81
N ASN A 138 3.60 7.14 25.87
CA ASN A 138 2.42 7.93 26.27
C ASN A 138 1.63 8.47 25.08
N THR A 139 2.13 8.31 23.84
CA THR A 139 1.48 8.82 22.63
C THR A 139 0.51 7.77 22.07
N PRO A 140 -0.76 8.09 21.85
CA PRO A 140 -1.71 7.17 21.24
C PRO A 140 -1.25 6.71 19.84
N MET A 141 -1.33 5.40 19.59
CA MET A 141 -1.03 4.79 18.30
C MET A 141 -2.33 4.36 17.63
N VAL A 142 -2.48 4.62 16.33
CA VAL A 142 -3.66 4.29 15.55
C VAL A 142 -3.27 3.45 14.34
N ALA A 143 -3.90 2.30 14.17
CA ALA A 143 -3.77 1.47 12.97
C ALA A 143 -4.77 1.90 11.89
N VAL A 144 -4.26 2.08 10.67
CA VAL A 144 -5.03 2.42 9.47
C VAL A 144 -4.80 1.31 8.45
N PHE A 145 -5.84 0.54 8.15
CA PHE A 145 -5.73 -0.68 7.35
C PHE A 145 -6.01 -0.42 5.87
N ASP A 146 -5.14 -0.93 4.99
CA ASP A 146 -5.38 -0.87 3.54
C ASP A 146 -6.66 -1.61 3.13
N THR A 147 -7.06 -2.63 3.89
CA THR A 147 -8.24 -3.47 3.61
C THR A 147 -9.55 -2.92 4.17
N ALA A 148 -9.50 -1.96 5.10
CA ALA A 148 -10.69 -1.54 5.86
C ALA A 148 -11.80 -0.94 4.98
N PHE A 149 -11.45 -0.07 4.04
CA PHE A 149 -12.42 0.56 3.14
C PHE A 149 -13.18 -0.45 2.27
N HIS A 150 -12.57 -1.59 1.97
CA HIS A 150 -13.13 -2.64 1.13
C HIS A 150 -14.03 -3.62 1.89
N GLN A 151 -14.18 -3.49 3.21
CA GLN A 151 -15.03 -4.37 4.01
C GLN A 151 -16.54 -4.20 3.74
N THR A 152 -16.91 -3.17 2.97
CA THR A 152 -18.30 -2.96 2.52
C THR A 152 -18.67 -3.74 1.26
N MET A 153 -17.73 -4.48 0.65
CA MET A 153 -18.02 -5.32 -0.51
C MET A 153 -19.05 -6.40 -0.17
N PRO A 154 -20.07 -6.61 -1.03
CA PRO A 154 -21.03 -7.69 -0.85
C PRO A 154 -20.39 -9.06 -1.13
N GLU A 155 -20.96 -10.11 -0.55
CA GLU A 155 -20.47 -11.49 -0.66
C GLU A 155 -20.18 -11.92 -2.10
N LYS A 156 -21.08 -11.61 -3.02
CA LYS A 156 -20.92 -11.90 -4.47
C LYS A 156 -19.70 -11.25 -5.13
N ALA A 157 -19.14 -10.20 -4.52
CA ALA A 157 -17.95 -9.50 -5.03
C ALA A 157 -16.65 -10.00 -4.36
N TYR A 158 -16.71 -10.47 -3.11
CA TYR A 158 -15.52 -10.91 -2.41
C TYR A 158 -15.25 -12.42 -2.46
N LEU A 159 -16.24 -13.26 -2.73
CA LEU A 159 -16.03 -14.71 -2.85
C LEU A 159 -15.34 -15.08 -4.15
N TYR A 160 -14.39 -16.00 -4.05
CA TYR A 160 -13.82 -16.68 -5.20
C TYR A 160 -14.65 -17.91 -5.57
N GLY A 161 -14.59 -18.33 -6.84
CA GLY A 161 -15.21 -19.57 -7.32
C GLY A 161 -14.47 -20.83 -6.85
N LEU A 162 -14.16 -20.93 -5.56
CA LEU A 162 -13.50 -22.03 -4.88
C LEU A 162 -14.48 -22.72 -3.92
N PRO A 163 -14.17 -23.94 -3.41
CA PRO A 163 -14.97 -24.53 -2.36
C PRO A 163 -15.19 -23.56 -1.20
N TYR A 164 -16.44 -23.35 -0.81
CA TYR A 164 -16.85 -22.36 0.19
C TYR A 164 -16.15 -22.54 1.54
N GLU A 165 -15.81 -23.80 1.87
CA GLU A 165 -15.06 -24.16 3.08
C GLU A 165 -13.68 -23.48 3.21
N TYR A 166 -13.05 -23.06 2.11
CA TYR A 166 -11.77 -22.33 2.17
C TYR A 166 -11.98 -20.89 2.64
N TYR A 167 -13.13 -20.30 2.34
CA TYR A 167 -13.50 -19.04 2.95
C TYR A 167 -13.74 -19.22 4.46
N GLU A 168 -14.55 -20.20 4.86
CA GLU A 168 -14.91 -20.42 6.27
C GLU A 168 -13.69 -20.76 7.14
N LYS A 169 -12.77 -21.59 6.65
CA LYS A 169 -11.62 -22.06 7.43
C LYS A 169 -10.43 -21.11 7.40
N TYR A 170 -10.18 -20.47 6.26
CA TYR A 170 -8.93 -19.76 6.02
C TYR A 170 -9.12 -18.30 5.62
N GLY A 171 -10.35 -17.82 5.55
CA GLY A 171 -10.67 -16.46 5.12
C GLY A 171 -10.25 -16.20 3.66
N VAL A 172 -10.30 -17.21 2.80
CA VAL A 172 -9.95 -17.08 1.37
C VAL A 172 -11.06 -16.31 0.66
N ARG A 173 -10.85 -15.01 0.54
CA ARG A 173 -11.73 -14.05 -0.14
C ARG A 173 -10.93 -12.89 -0.70
N ARG A 174 -11.59 -12.05 -1.51
CA ARG A 174 -11.04 -10.73 -1.89
C ARG A 174 -11.10 -9.79 -0.70
N TYR A 175 -9.98 -9.17 -0.36
CA TYR A 175 -9.89 -8.10 0.65
C TYR A 175 -9.69 -6.74 -0.01
N GLY A 176 -8.80 -6.67 -1.00
CA GLY A 176 -8.39 -5.41 -1.62
C GLY A 176 -7.41 -4.63 -0.76
N PHE A 177 -6.69 -3.71 -1.39
CA PHE A 177 -5.65 -2.89 -0.76
C PHE A 177 -5.73 -1.46 -1.29
N HIS A 178 -4.84 -0.58 -0.84
CA HIS A 178 -4.89 0.86 -1.11
C HIS A 178 -6.19 1.53 -0.63
N GLY A 179 -6.89 0.91 0.31
CA GLY A 179 -8.22 1.35 0.76
C GLY A 179 -8.22 2.77 1.30
N THR A 180 -7.17 3.20 2.00
CA THR A 180 -7.01 4.58 2.46
C THR A 180 -7.01 5.56 1.28
N SER A 181 -6.27 5.24 0.20
CA SER A 181 -6.24 6.06 -1.01
C SER A 181 -7.60 6.06 -1.73
N HIS A 182 -8.22 4.90 -1.90
CA HIS A 182 -9.53 4.79 -2.54
C HIS A 182 -10.62 5.54 -1.78
N SER A 183 -10.63 5.45 -0.45
CA SER A 183 -11.54 6.20 0.41
C SER A 183 -11.32 7.70 0.32
N PHE A 184 -10.08 8.15 0.44
CA PHE A 184 -9.72 9.56 0.39
C PHE A 184 -10.09 10.17 -0.97
N VAL A 185 -9.61 9.55 -2.06
CA VAL A 185 -9.81 10.09 -3.43
C VAL A 185 -11.29 10.10 -3.81
N SER A 186 -12.07 9.08 -3.46
CA SER A 186 -13.51 9.06 -3.79
C SER A 186 -14.29 10.16 -3.08
N LYS A 187 -14.00 10.39 -1.79
CA LYS A 187 -14.64 11.46 -1.00
C LYS A 187 -14.22 12.84 -1.52
N HIS A 188 -12.94 13.04 -1.72
CA HIS A 188 -12.41 14.32 -2.17
C HIS A 188 -12.85 14.67 -3.61
N ALA A 189 -12.94 13.66 -4.49
CA ALA A 189 -13.49 13.86 -5.84
C ALA A 189 -14.97 14.25 -5.81
N ALA A 190 -15.77 13.64 -4.94
CA ALA A 190 -17.17 14.03 -4.78
C ALA A 190 -17.30 15.47 -4.28
N GLU A 191 -16.52 15.83 -3.26
CA GLU A 191 -16.48 17.20 -2.74
C GLU A 191 -16.05 18.22 -3.81
N PHE A 192 -14.94 17.94 -4.49
CA PHE A 192 -14.39 18.80 -5.54
C PHE A 192 -15.36 19.03 -6.70
N LEU A 193 -16.14 18.01 -7.07
CA LEU A 193 -17.11 18.08 -8.16
C LEU A 193 -18.51 18.51 -7.69
N GLY A 194 -18.72 18.74 -6.39
CA GLY A 194 -20.04 19.06 -5.82
C GLY A 194 -21.06 17.91 -5.95
N LEU A 195 -20.58 16.67 -5.96
CA LEU A 195 -21.46 15.48 -6.02
C LEU A 195 -21.97 15.13 -4.62
N ASP A 196 -23.22 14.64 -4.57
CA ASP A 196 -23.73 13.95 -3.39
C ASP A 196 -23.06 12.57 -3.28
N LEU A 197 -22.20 12.39 -2.28
CA LEU A 197 -21.45 11.14 -2.09
C LEU A 197 -22.40 9.95 -1.88
N ASP A 198 -23.52 10.18 -1.18
CA ASP A 198 -24.50 9.13 -0.87
C ASP A 198 -25.38 8.76 -2.08
N ASN A 199 -25.25 9.49 -3.19
CA ASN A 199 -25.93 9.23 -4.46
C ASN A 199 -24.95 9.34 -5.63
N SER A 200 -23.83 8.62 -5.54
CA SER A 200 -22.75 8.71 -6.51
C SER A 200 -22.22 7.34 -6.96
N LYS A 201 -21.63 7.30 -8.13
CA LYS A 201 -20.89 6.16 -8.69
C LYS A 201 -19.52 6.64 -9.10
N ILE A 202 -18.50 6.26 -8.35
CA ILE A 202 -17.13 6.72 -8.56
C ILE A 202 -16.21 5.53 -8.78
N ILE A 203 -15.40 5.57 -9.82
CA ILE A 203 -14.32 4.61 -10.04
C ILE A 203 -13.02 5.31 -9.70
N VAL A 204 -12.27 4.75 -8.75
CA VAL A 204 -10.98 5.28 -8.34
C VAL A 204 -9.87 4.38 -8.91
N ALA A 205 -8.94 4.98 -9.62
CA ALA A 205 -7.76 4.33 -10.14
C ALA A 205 -6.52 4.82 -9.37
N HIS A 206 -5.99 3.97 -8.48
CA HIS A 206 -4.70 4.18 -7.81
C HIS A 206 -3.61 3.55 -8.67
N LEU A 207 -2.88 4.39 -9.43
CA LEU A 207 -1.91 3.94 -10.43
C LEU A 207 -0.47 4.29 -9.99
N GLY A 208 0.09 3.49 -9.11
CA GLY A 208 1.48 3.54 -8.68
C GLY A 208 2.26 2.30 -9.16
N ASN A 209 3.42 2.03 -8.56
CA ASN A 209 4.16 0.78 -8.79
C ASN A 209 3.32 -0.45 -8.37
N GLY A 210 2.59 -0.36 -7.23
CA GLY A 210 1.38 -1.15 -7.01
C GLY A 210 0.19 -0.37 -7.58
N ALA A 211 -0.73 -1.03 -8.28
CA ALA A 211 -1.88 -0.40 -8.90
C ALA A 211 -3.17 -1.17 -8.62
N SER A 212 -4.24 -0.44 -8.37
CA SER A 212 -5.58 -1.02 -8.18
C SER A 212 -6.69 -0.07 -8.61
N ILE A 213 -7.84 -0.63 -8.91
CA ILE A 213 -9.07 0.12 -9.20
C ILE A 213 -10.14 -0.32 -8.22
N SER A 214 -10.98 0.61 -7.77
CA SER A 214 -12.15 0.31 -6.95
C SER A 214 -13.42 0.91 -7.54
N ALA A 215 -14.51 0.20 -7.34
CA ALA A 215 -15.87 0.67 -7.60
C ALA A 215 -16.47 1.19 -6.29
N VAL A 216 -16.81 2.46 -6.24
CA VAL A 216 -17.39 3.12 -5.08
C VAL A 216 -18.81 3.55 -5.41
N LEU A 217 -19.78 2.92 -4.78
CA LEU A 217 -21.20 3.21 -4.92
C LEU A 217 -21.73 3.84 -3.64
N ASN A 218 -22.25 5.05 -3.74
CA ASN A 218 -22.82 5.78 -2.60
C ASN A 218 -21.83 5.84 -1.40
N GLY A 219 -20.57 6.20 -1.69
CA GLY A 219 -19.50 6.32 -0.71
C GLY A 219 -18.93 5.01 -0.16
N LYS A 220 -19.44 3.84 -0.59
CA LYS A 220 -19.00 2.52 -0.14
C LYS A 220 -18.29 1.74 -1.26
N CYS A 221 -17.21 1.08 -0.93
CA CYS A 221 -16.55 0.16 -1.86
C CYS A 221 -17.46 -1.06 -2.12
N VAL A 222 -17.78 -1.32 -3.38
CA VAL A 222 -18.60 -2.48 -3.80
C VAL A 222 -17.79 -3.52 -4.57
N ASP A 223 -16.62 -3.15 -5.08
CA ASP A 223 -15.65 -4.06 -5.69
C ASP A 223 -14.26 -3.39 -5.77
N THR A 224 -13.21 -4.20 -5.85
CA THR A 224 -11.83 -3.72 -6.04
C THR A 224 -10.99 -4.77 -6.77
N SER A 225 -9.94 -4.32 -7.46
CA SER A 225 -9.17 -5.19 -8.35
C SER A 225 -8.14 -6.07 -7.66
N MET A 226 -7.57 -5.66 -6.52
CA MET A 226 -6.67 -6.52 -5.73
C MET A 226 -7.48 -7.54 -4.95
N GLY A 227 -6.92 -8.73 -4.72
CA GLY A 227 -7.61 -9.87 -4.19
C GLY A 227 -7.32 -10.19 -2.72
N LEU A 228 -7.11 -11.49 -2.45
CA LEU A 228 -6.60 -12.00 -1.17
C LEU A 228 -5.25 -11.34 -0.85
N THR A 229 -4.41 -11.16 -1.86
CA THR A 229 -3.11 -10.50 -1.81
C THR A 229 -3.05 -9.33 -2.80
N PRO A 230 -2.04 -8.44 -2.71
CA PRO A 230 -1.85 -7.36 -3.68
C PRO A 230 -1.35 -7.81 -5.07
N LEU A 231 -1.44 -9.10 -5.41
CA LEU A 231 -0.97 -9.64 -6.69
C LEU A 231 -2.05 -9.62 -7.78
N GLU A 232 -3.29 -9.98 -7.43
CA GLU A 232 -4.44 -10.01 -8.35
C GLU A 232 -4.78 -8.60 -8.87
N GLY A 233 -5.38 -8.51 -10.04
CA GLY A 233 -5.92 -7.29 -10.62
C GLY A 233 -5.13 -6.76 -11.81
N LEU A 234 -4.78 -5.49 -11.77
CA LEU A 234 -4.03 -4.83 -12.83
C LEU A 234 -2.63 -5.42 -13.01
N VAL A 235 -2.13 -5.37 -14.23
CA VAL A 235 -0.68 -5.43 -14.47
C VAL A 235 -0.05 -4.23 -13.75
N MET A 236 1.02 -4.46 -12.97
CA MET A 236 1.62 -3.42 -12.12
C MET A 236 3.10 -3.21 -12.52
N GLY A 237 3.86 -2.49 -11.72
CA GLY A 237 5.28 -2.28 -11.99
C GLY A 237 6.05 -3.59 -12.18
N THR A 238 5.95 -4.50 -11.20
CA THR A 238 6.65 -5.79 -11.21
C THR A 238 5.73 -7.00 -10.99
N ARG A 239 4.44 -6.78 -10.68
CA ARG A 239 3.45 -7.84 -10.42
C ARG A 239 2.64 -8.12 -11.67
N SER A 240 2.34 -9.40 -11.88
CA SER A 240 1.65 -9.88 -13.08
C SER A 240 0.21 -9.36 -13.21
N GLY A 241 -0.49 -9.16 -12.09
CA GLY A 241 -1.95 -9.03 -12.10
C GLY A 241 -2.63 -10.34 -12.52
N ASP A 242 -3.85 -10.21 -13.04
CA ASP A 242 -4.69 -11.35 -13.44
C ASP A 242 -4.04 -12.19 -14.53
N MET A 243 -4.09 -13.50 -14.33
CA MET A 243 -3.63 -14.49 -15.28
C MET A 243 -4.39 -15.81 -15.10
N ASP A 244 -4.27 -16.72 -16.04
CA ASP A 244 -4.75 -18.08 -15.88
C ASP A 244 -3.92 -18.80 -14.80
N PRO A 245 -4.54 -19.34 -13.71
CA PRO A 245 -3.83 -20.06 -12.65
C PRO A 245 -3.00 -21.25 -13.13
N ALA A 246 -3.39 -21.93 -14.23
CA ALA A 246 -2.63 -23.02 -14.81
C ALA A 246 -1.23 -22.61 -15.31
N ILE A 247 -1.00 -21.33 -15.56
CA ILE A 247 0.32 -20.80 -15.91
C ILE A 247 1.33 -21.06 -14.78
N MET A 248 0.90 -21.08 -13.52
CA MET A 248 1.78 -21.36 -12.38
C MET A 248 2.41 -22.76 -12.49
N GLU A 249 1.59 -23.78 -12.72
CA GLU A 249 2.08 -25.16 -12.92
C GLU A 249 2.95 -25.28 -14.19
N TYR A 250 2.52 -24.60 -15.27
CA TYR A 250 3.27 -24.59 -16.53
C TYR A 250 4.67 -24.02 -16.37
N LEU A 251 4.81 -22.86 -15.71
CA LEU A 251 6.11 -22.23 -15.44
C LEU A 251 6.96 -23.03 -14.47
N ALA A 252 6.35 -23.60 -13.41
CA ALA A 252 7.06 -24.47 -12.47
C ALA A 252 7.78 -25.62 -13.19
N LYS A 253 7.07 -26.28 -14.12
CA LYS A 253 7.63 -27.38 -14.92
C LYS A 253 8.67 -26.93 -15.96
N LYS A 254 8.47 -25.76 -16.58
CA LYS A 254 9.36 -25.28 -17.66
C LYS A 254 10.67 -24.70 -17.16
N GLU A 255 10.63 -24.05 -15.99
CA GLU A 255 11.75 -23.32 -15.41
C GLU A 255 12.36 -24.04 -14.20
N ASP A 256 11.87 -25.27 -13.89
CA ASP A 256 12.27 -26.08 -12.71
C ASP A 256 12.18 -25.27 -11.40
N LEU A 257 11.02 -24.62 -11.20
CA LEU A 257 10.74 -23.78 -10.04
C LEU A 257 9.78 -24.48 -9.08
N ASP A 258 9.99 -24.28 -7.80
CA ASP A 258 8.99 -24.54 -6.77
C ASP A 258 7.92 -23.42 -6.75
N ILE A 259 6.91 -23.58 -5.92
CA ILE A 259 5.83 -22.58 -5.79
C ILE A 259 6.37 -21.21 -5.35
N ALA A 260 7.36 -21.15 -4.47
CA ALA A 260 7.98 -19.91 -4.02
C ALA A 260 8.73 -19.22 -5.17
N GLY A 261 9.43 -19.99 -6.01
CA GLY A 261 10.07 -19.49 -7.22
C GLY A 261 9.08 -18.90 -8.23
N VAL A 262 7.96 -19.58 -8.48
CA VAL A 262 6.88 -19.06 -9.32
C VAL A 262 6.30 -17.77 -8.73
N MET A 263 5.97 -17.75 -7.44
CA MET A 263 5.47 -16.55 -6.77
C MET A 263 6.45 -15.38 -6.81
N ASN A 264 7.76 -15.65 -6.75
CA ASN A 264 8.78 -14.61 -6.93
C ASN A 264 8.77 -14.03 -8.36
N VAL A 265 8.58 -14.88 -9.39
CA VAL A 265 8.41 -14.39 -10.79
C VAL A 265 7.19 -13.48 -10.87
N LEU A 266 6.03 -13.93 -10.36
CA LEU A 266 4.77 -13.18 -10.46
C LEU A 266 4.80 -11.85 -9.70
N ASN A 267 5.50 -11.78 -8.57
CA ASN A 267 5.54 -10.57 -7.73
C ASN A 267 6.65 -9.59 -8.11
N LYS A 268 7.82 -10.08 -8.57
CA LYS A 268 9.04 -9.25 -8.69
C LYS A 268 9.64 -9.16 -10.08
N LYS A 269 9.28 -10.09 -10.99
CA LYS A 269 9.89 -10.18 -12.34
C LYS A 269 8.88 -10.03 -13.47
N SER A 270 7.64 -9.74 -13.13
CA SER A 270 6.50 -9.60 -14.06
C SER A 270 6.10 -8.13 -14.26
N GLY A 271 4.84 -7.87 -14.52
CA GLY A 271 4.32 -6.52 -14.72
C GLY A 271 4.91 -5.84 -15.95
N VAL A 272 4.87 -4.51 -15.95
CA VAL A 272 5.44 -3.73 -17.06
C VAL A 272 6.96 -3.90 -17.15
N PHE A 273 7.63 -4.15 -16.01
CA PHE A 273 9.04 -4.50 -15.96
C PHE A 273 9.33 -5.79 -16.74
N GLY A 274 8.58 -6.85 -16.48
CA GLY A 274 8.75 -8.13 -17.18
C GLY A 274 8.41 -8.02 -18.67
N LEU A 275 7.29 -7.37 -18.99
CA LEU A 275 6.84 -7.15 -20.37
C LEU A 275 7.84 -6.32 -21.19
N SER A 276 8.52 -5.36 -20.56
CA SER A 276 9.56 -4.54 -21.21
C SER A 276 10.93 -5.21 -21.23
N LYS A 277 11.03 -6.52 -20.92
CA LYS A 277 12.28 -7.28 -20.79
C LYS A 277 13.25 -6.70 -19.75
N GLY A 278 12.73 -6.24 -18.63
CA GLY A 278 13.54 -5.72 -17.55
C GLY A 278 14.04 -4.29 -17.77
N LEU A 279 13.46 -3.54 -18.70
CA LEU A 279 13.88 -2.17 -18.99
C LEU A 279 13.64 -1.26 -17.77
N SER A 280 12.39 -1.15 -17.32
CA SER A 280 12.01 -0.33 -16.17
C SER A 280 10.61 -0.70 -15.67
N SER A 281 10.31 -0.38 -14.41
CA SER A 281 8.95 -0.34 -13.86
C SER A 281 8.39 1.09 -13.80
N ASP A 282 9.19 2.10 -14.14
CA ASP A 282 8.79 3.50 -14.17
C ASP A 282 8.20 3.87 -15.54
N PHE A 283 6.98 4.43 -15.53
CA PHE A 283 6.28 4.80 -16.76
C PHE A 283 6.94 5.93 -17.53
N ARG A 284 7.75 6.77 -16.89
CA ARG A 284 8.54 7.80 -17.58
C ARG A 284 9.54 7.16 -18.53
N ASP A 285 10.32 6.22 -18.00
CA ASP A 285 11.32 5.48 -18.79
C ASP A 285 10.66 4.65 -19.90
N LEU A 286 9.52 4.00 -19.58
CA LEU A 286 8.77 3.19 -20.55
C LEU A 286 8.17 4.04 -21.66
N THR A 287 7.63 5.22 -21.33
CA THR A 287 7.06 6.14 -22.32
C THR A 287 8.15 6.71 -23.25
N ASP A 288 9.29 7.08 -22.68
CA ASP A 288 10.44 7.56 -23.47
C ASP A 288 10.96 6.47 -24.41
N ALA A 289 11.10 5.23 -23.92
CA ALA A 289 11.50 4.10 -24.74
C ALA A 289 10.47 3.75 -25.82
N MET A 290 9.16 3.83 -25.52
CA MET A 290 8.08 3.63 -26.47
C MET A 290 8.15 4.68 -27.59
N ASN A 291 8.31 5.96 -27.24
CA ASN A 291 8.46 7.06 -28.21
C ASN A 291 9.73 6.89 -29.05
N GLY A 292 10.78 6.26 -28.51
CA GLY A 292 11.98 5.86 -29.25
C GLY A 292 11.83 4.59 -30.11
N GLY A 293 10.63 4.02 -30.21
CA GLY A 293 10.35 2.85 -31.05
C GLY A 293 10.65 1.49 -30.42
N ASN A 294 10.83 1.42 -29.08
CA ASN A 294 11.05 0.16 -28.37
C ASN A 294 9.74 -0.65 -28.29
N LYS A 295 9.67 -1.75 -29.04
CA LYS A 295 8.45 -2.60 -29.14
C LYS A 295 8.05 -3.24 -27.80
N TYR A 296 8.99 -3.53 -26.90
CA TYR A 296 8.69 -4.16 -25.63
C TYR A 296 8.14 -3.15 -24.60
N ALA A 297 8.65 -1.92 -24.63
CA ALA A 297 8.08 -0.81 -23.86
C ALA A 297 6.67 -0.47 -24.36
N THR A 298 6.46 -0.44 -25.70
CA THR A 298 5.13 -0.27 -26.29
C THR A 298 4.15 -1.33 -25.80
N ALA A 299 4.54 -2.62 -25.91
CA ALA A 299 3.69 -3.72 -25.45
C ALA A 299 3.36 -3.62 -23.95
N ALA A 300 4.33 -3.24 -23.09
CA ALA A 300 4.12 -3.07 -21.66
C ALA A 300 3.10 -1.98 -21.34
N VAL A 301 3.22 -0.81 -21.97
CA VAL A 301 2.30 0.31 -21.80
C VAL A 301 0.90 -0.02 -22.32
N GLU A 302 0.79 -0.60 -23.51
CA GLU A 302 -0.48 -0.98 -24.12
C GLU A 302 -1.23 -2.02 -23.28
N VAL A 303 -0.55 -3.07 -22.80
CA VAL A 303 -1.14 -4.09 -21.93
C VAL A 303 -1.64 -3.47 -20.63
N PHE A 304 -0.86 -2.59 -20.00
CA PHE A 304 -1.29 -1.87 -18.81
C PHE A 304 -2.55 -1.05 -19.05
N CYS A 305 -2.54 -0.19 -20.06
CA CYS A 305 -3.69 0.66 -20.40
C CYS A 305 -4.94 -0.19 -20.74
N TYR A 306 -4.77 -1.27 -21.48
CA TYR A 306 -5.87 -2.18 -21.81
C TYR A 306 -6.48 -2.83 -20.56
N ARG A 307 -5.67 -3.27 -19.59
CA ARG A 307 -6.16 -3.84 -18.32
C ARG A 307 -6.88 -2.81 -17.47
N VAL A 308 -6.38 -1.58 -17.40
CA VAL A 308 -7.07 -0.48 -16.73
C VAL A 308 -8.45 -0.23 -17.36
N ALA A 309 -8.53 -0.15 -18.69
CA ALA A 309 -9.79 0.05 -19.40
C ALA A 309 -10.79 -1.10 -19.16
N LYS A 310 -10.31 -2.36 -19.12
CA LYS A 310 -11.17 -3.52 -18.78
C LYS A 310 -11.76 -3.41 -17.39
N TYR A 311 -10.96 -3.05 -16.39
CA TYR A 311 -11.44 -2.90 -15.01
C TYR A 311 -12.43 -1.74 -14.87
N ILE A 312 -12.19 -0.60 -15.54
CA ILE A 312 -13.15 0.50 -15.60
C ILE A 312 -14.48 0.01 -16.19
N GLY A 313 -14.43 -0.68 -17.33
CA GLY A 313 -15.64 -1.22 -17.97
C GLY A 313 -16.39 -2.23 -17.10
N SER A 314 -15.68 -3.13 -16.42
CA SER A 314 -16.29 -4.11 -15.50
C SER A 314 -16.97 -3.42 -14.31
N TYR A 315 -16.39 -2.35 -13.79
CA TYR A 315 -16.94 -1.62 -12.64
C TYR A 315 -18.08 -0.68 -13.02
N VAL A 316 -18.09 -0.15 -14.24
CA VAL A 316 -19.29 0.50 -14.80
C VAL A 316 -20.45 -0.50 -14.81
N ALA A 317 -20.23 -1.72 -15.30
CA ALA A 317 -21.26 -2.76 -15.31
C ALA A 317 -21.66 -3.24 -13.90
N ALA A 318 -20.71 -3.35 -12.97
CA ALA A 318 -20.99 -3.79 -11.59
C ALA A 318 -21.82 -2.78 -10.77
N MET A 319 -21.77 -1.50 -11.15
CA MET A 319 -22.54 -0.44 -10.50
C MET A 319 -23.82 -0.03 -11.24
N ASN A 320 -24.10 -0.64 -12.41
CA ASN A 320 -25.20 -0.31 -13.35
C ASN A 320 -25.10 1.11 -13.93
#